data_262ce1dc1d3519e235d8d92eab565478
#
_entry.id   262ce1dc1d3519e235d8d92eab565478
#
_cell.length_a   1.000
_cell.length_b   1.000
_cell.length_c   1.000
_cell.angle_alpha   90.00
_cell.angle_beta   90.00
_cell.angle_gamma   90.00
#
_symmetry.space_group_name_H-M   'P 1'
#
loop_
_entity.id
_entity.type
_entity.pdbx_description
1 polymer ?
#
loop_
_entity_poly.entity_id
_entity_poly.type
_entity_poly.pdbx_seq_one_letter_code
_entity_poly.pdbx_strand_id
1 'polypeptide(L)'
;MEKKSKKPILLILACALGTLTIGVGIWFAISRVQTARQIAERKEFLARFGIDSDGKKEFVPLPKGLTHNAMSARLGAALFIDRRLARSPYRVCGACHRLNEGGIDARALDGRLTRTVYNAIFADVYLHDGSITGFPALVRHMIESPSHCAGGPLSNVVARLAVDETLSKRFQMAYPDGLTEGNVLDAFDQYQRTLFSSGLQFDHWCNGRTNALDAVQKKGFAIFRKRKCTDCHYGPALGTLKVADGKKVPGLRGLSQRRAYLPDARTDLGAVLTLMPGGDVNEEERRALTAFLTTL
;
A
#
# COMPACT_ATOMS: atom_id res chain seq x y z
N MET A 1 -17.25 -44.60 60.78
CA MET A 1 -16.22 -43.63 60.29
C MET A 1 -15.86 -43.97 58.85
N GLU A 2 -16.41 -43.27 57.95
CA GLU A 2 -16.31 -43.55 56.51
C GLU A 2 -15.18 -42.72 55.87
N LYS A 3 -14.13 -43.38 55.38
CA LYS A 3 -13.00 -42.75 54.68
C LYS A 3 -13.44 -42.30 53.29
N LYS A 4 -13.84 -41.04 53.13
CA LYS A 4 -14.11 -40.44 51.80
C LYS A 4 -12.80 -40.42 50.98
N SER A 5 -12.83 -41.16 49.89
CA SER A 5 -11.73 -41.25 48.93
C SER A 5 -11.50 -39.92 48.21
N LYS A 6 -10.28 -39.37 48.34
CA LYS A 6 -9.84 -38.11 47.66
C LYS A 6 -9.34 -38.32 46.23
N LYS A 7 -9.56 -39.49 45.61
CA LYS A 7 -9.02 -39.88 44.30
C LYS A 7 -9.63 -39.16 43.06
N PRO A 8 -10.92 -38.75 43.00
CA PRO A 8 -11.45 -38.19 41.76
C PRO A 8 -10.99 -36.74 41.46
N ILE A 9 -10.68 -35.93 42.48
CA ILE A 9 -10.27 -34.52 42.29
C ILE A 9 -8.87 -34.40 41.67
N LEU A 10 -7.96 -35.28 42.04
CA LEU A 10 -6.58 -35.25 41.52
C LEU A 10 -6.52 -35.67 40.04
N LEU A 11 -7.40 -36.56 39.60
CA LEU A 11 -7.48 -37.02 38.20
C LEU A 11 -8.06 -35.91 37.29
N ILE A 12 -9.07 -35.17 37.75
CA ILE A 12 -9.68 -34.05 37.02
C ILE A 12 -8.68 -32.88 36.86
N LEU A 13 -7.88 -32.58 37.90
CA LEU A 13 -6.84 -31.56 37.85
C LEU A 13 -5.69 -31.96 36.91
N ALA A 14 -5.29 -33.22 36.86
CA ALA A 14 -4.26 -33.72 35.98
C ALA A 14 -4.72 -33.68 34.49
N CYS A 15 -5.98 -34.02 34.20
CA CYS A 15 -6.55 -33.92 32.87
C CYS A 15 -6.69 -32.45 32.42
N ALA A 16 -7.11 -31.55 33.30
CA ALA A 16 -7.23 -30.10 32.98
C ALA A 16 -5.87 -29.45 32.70
N LEU A 17 -4.83 -29.81 33.46
CA LEU A 17 -3.45 -29.35 33.21
C LEU A 17 -2.88 -29.93 31.92
N GLY A 18 -3.16 -31.20 31.60
CA GLY A 18 -2.73 -31.83 30.35
C GLY A 18 -3.35 -31.20 29.13
N THR A 19 -4.65 -30.87 29.16
CA THR A 19 -5.33 -30.18 28.04
C THR A 19 -4.85 -28.73 27.86
N LEU A 20 -4.52 -28.03 28.95
CA LEU A 20 -3.98 -26.68 28.91
C LEU A 20 -2.58 -26.65 28.27
N THR A 21 -1.70 -27.60 28.63
CA THR A 21 -0.35 -27.71 28.07
C THR A 21 -0.35 -28.10 26.61
N ILE A 22 -1.25 -28.99 26.18
CA ILE A 22 -1.44 -29.37 24.76
C ILE A 22 -1.99 -28.16 23.96
N GLY A 23 -2.98 -27.46 24.50
CA GLY A 23 -3.54 -26.26 23.87
C GLY A 23 -2.49 -25.16 23.68
N VAL A 24 -1.67 -24.89 24.67
CA VAL A 24 -0.55 -23.93 24.60
C VAL A 24 0.49 -24.38 23.58
N GLY A 25 0.87 -25.66 23.56
CA GLY A 25 1.81 -26.21 22.58
C GLY A 25 1.31 -26.08 21.13
N ILE A 26 0.04 -26.39 20.90
CA ILE A 26 -0.60 -26.24 19.58
C ILE A 26 -0.66 -24.76 19.19
N TRP A 27 -1.02 -23.87 20.10
CA TRP A 27 -1.05 -22.43 19.84
C TRP A 27 0.33 -21.89 19.46
N PHE A 28 1.40 -22.27 20.15
CA PHE A 28 2.77 -21.91 19.79
C PHE A 28 3.19 -22.48 18.43
N ALA A 29 2.82 -23.71 18.11
CA ALA A 29 3.13 -24.32 16.83
C ALA A 29 2.41 -23.58 15.68
N ILE A 30 1.13 -23.30 15.83
CA ILE A 30 0.34 -22.53 14.86
C ILE A 30 0.93 -21.12 14.68
N SER A 31 1.26 -20.44 15.77
CA SER A 31 1.87 -19.11 15.74
C SER A 31 3.21 -19.09 14.99
N ARG A 32 4.07 -20.10 15.21
CA ARG A 32 5.35 -20.24 14.49
C ARG A 32 5.15 -20.47 12.99
N VAL A 33 4.22 -21.33 12.62
CA VAL A 33 3.90 -21.62 11.21
C VAL A 33 3.34 -20.38 10.52
N GLN A 34 2.43 -19.64 11.17
CA GLN A 34 1.89 -18.37 10.64
C GLN A 34 2.98 -17.33 10.46
N THR A 35 3.90 -17.19 11.43
CA THR A 35 5.04 -16.27 11.33
C THR A 35 5.97 -16.63 10.17
N ALA A 36 6.31 -17.91 10.01
CA ALA A 36 7.16 -18.38 8.92
C ALA A 36 6.51 -18.11 7.54
N ARG A 37 5.22 -18.37 7.43
CA ARG A 37 4.46 -18.08 6.20
C ARG A 37 4.46 -16.57 5.88
N GLN A 38 4.19 -15.71 6.84
CA GLN A 38 4.22 -14.26 6.65
C GLN A 38 5.60 -13.75 6.22
N ILE A 39 6.68 -14.32 6.78
CA ILE A 39 8.05 -14.00 6.37
C ILE A 39 8.29 -14.39 4.91
N ALA A 40 7.86 -15.57 4.50
CA ALA A 40 8.02 -16.07 3.14
C ALA A 40 7.23 -15.21 2.13
N GLU A 41 5.97 -14.91 2.43
CA GLU A 41 5.11 -14.06 1.61
C GLU A 41 5.69 -12.64 1.46
N ARG A 42 6.22 -12.07 2.54
CA ARG A 42 6.88 -10.76 2.51
C ARG A 42 8.15 -10.79 1.66
N LYS A 43 8.97 -11.81 1.80
CA LYS A 43 10.19 -11.99 1.01
C LYS A 43 9.88 -12.09 -0.49
N GLU A 44 8.92 -12.92 -0.85
CA GLU A 44 8.48 -13.08 -2.24
C GLU A 44 7.91 -11.77 -2.80
N PHE A 45 7.06 -11.08 -2.03
CA PHE A 45 6.52 -9.79 -2.42
C PHE A 45 7.62 -8.76 -2.68
N LEU A 46 8.61 -8.64 -1.79
CA LEU A 46 9.71 -7.69 -1.93
C LEU A 46 10.61 -8.04 -3.13
N ALA A 47 10.83 -9.33 -3.39
CA ALA A 47 11.61 -9.80 -4.52
C ALA A 47 11.02 -9.39 -5.88
N ARG A 48 9.69 -9.29 -6.00
CA ARG A 48 9.02 -8.78 -7.21
C ARG A 48 9.49 -7.37 -7.60
N PHE A 49 9.99 -6.60 -6.67
CA PHE A 49 10.48 -5.23 -6.87
C PHE A 49 12.01 -5.14 -6.81
N GLY A 50 12.72 -6.27 -6.79
CA GLY A 50 14.18 -6.30 -6.66
C GLY A 50 14.67 -5.83 -5.27
N ILE A 51 13.81 -5.88 -4.26
CA ILE A 51 14.16 -5.52 -2.88
C ILE A 51 14.64 -6.80 -2.19
N ASP A 52 15.96 -6.93 -2.04
CA ASP A 52 16.53 -8.05 -1.31
C ASP A 52 16.27 -7.91 0.19
N SER A 53 15.59 -8.90 0.75
CA SER A 53 15.27 -9.00 2.17
C SER A 53 15.00 -10.45 2.54
N ASP A 54 15.45 -10.84 3.73
CA ASP A 54 15.10 -12.15 4.31
C ASP A 54 13.64 -12.22 4.79
N GLY A 55 12.86 -11.15 4.60
CA GLY A 55 11.48 -11.02 5.06
C GLY A 55 11.33 -10.82 6.57
N LYS A 56 12.43 -10.87 7.34
CA LYS A 56 12.42 -10.72 8.80
C LYS A 56 12.38 -9.26 9.22
N LYS A 57 12.97 -8.36 8.42
CA LYS A 57 12.93 -6.92 8.70
C LYS A 57 11.51 -6.40 8.51
N GLU A 58 10.98 -5.81 9.55
CA GLU A 58 9.66 -5.18 9.58
C GLU A 58 9.59 -3.97 8.64
N PHE A 59 10.71 -3.26 8.53
CA PHE A 59 10.87 -2.07 7.69
C PHE A 59 12.06 -2.24 6.76
N VAL A 60 11.83 -1.97 5.49
CA VAL A 60 12.88 -1.96 4.47
C VAL A 60 12.90 -0.58 3.81
N PRO A 61 14.09 -0.04 3.49
CA PRO A 61 14.18 1.18 2.71
C PRO A 61 13.64 0.91 1.31
N LEU A 62 13.02 1.91 0.69
CA LEU A 62 12.66 1.81 -0.71
C LEU A 62 13.93 1.89 -1.58
N PRO A 63 13.99 1.17 -2.69
CA PRO A 63 15.11 1.24 -3.63
C PRO A 63 15.16 2.64 -4.26
N LYS A 64 16.31 3.00 -4.82
CA LYS A 64 16.45 4.27 -5.57
C LYS A 64 15.65 4.30 -6.87
N GLY A 65 15.33 3.13 -7.42
CA GLY A 65 14.53 2.96 -8.62
C GLY A 65 14.01 1.52 -8.71
N LEU A 66 12.91 1.32 -9.41
CA LEU A 66 12.39 0.01 -9.78
C LEU A 66 12.75 -0.28 -11.24
N THR A 67 13.05 -1.53 -11.53
CA THR A 67 13.26 -1.97 -12.90
C THR A 67 11.99 -1.74 -13.71
N HIS A 68 12.11 -1.03 -14.83
CA HIS A 68 11.04 -0.75 -15.77
C HIS A 68 11.57 -0.55 -17.18
N ASN A 69 10.72 -0.75 -18.19
CA ASN A 69 11.04 -0.39 -19.56
C ASN A 69 10.75 1.11 -19.75
N ALA A 70 11.81 1.88 -20.03
CA ALA A 70 11.69 3.34 -20.13
C ALA A 70 10.79 3.79 -21.29
N MET A 71 10.74 3.04 -22.40
CA MET A 71 9.92 3.37 -23.55
C MET A 71 8.44 3.13 -23.22
N SER A 72 8.11 1.99 -22.65
CA SER A 72 6.78 1.66 -22.16
C SER A 72 6.31 2.61 -21.06
N ALA A 73 7.20 2.99 -20.13
CA ALA A 73 6.88 3.96 -19.08
C ALA A 73 6.53 5.35 -19.65
N ARG A 74 7.23 5.80 -20.70
CA ARG A 74 6.87 7.06 -21.40
C ARG A 74 5.52 6.98 -22.10
N LEU A 75 5.14 5.82 -22.63
CA LEU A 75 3.79 5.59 -23.17
C LEU A 75 2.75 5.68 -22.06
N GLY A 76 2.96 5.01 -20.93
CA GLY A 76 2.07 5.09 -19.78
C GLY A 76 1.91 6.51 -19.24
N ALA A 77 3.00 7.30 -19.18
CA ALA A 77 2.96 8.70 -18.80
C ALA A 77 2.11 9.55 -19.78
N ALA A 78 2.24 9.29 -21.09
CA ALA A 78 1.41 9.97 -22.10
C ALA A 78 -0.07 9.58 -21.95
N LEU A 79 -0.36 8.30 -21.76
CA LEU A 79 -1.72 7.80 -21.54
C LEU A 79 -2.35 8.37 -20.25
N PHE A 80 -1.58 8.59 -19.20
CA PHE A 80 -2.07 9.10 -17.91
C PHE A 80 -2.81 10.45 -18.02
N ILE A 81 -2.48 11.23 -19.04
CA ILE A 81 -3.12 12.52 -19.34
C ILE A 81 -3.91 12.52 -20.66
N ASP A 82 -4.03 11.36 -21.32
CA ASP A 82 -4.68 11.26 -22.61
C ASP A 82 -6.20 11.31 -22.50
N ARG A 83 -6.80 12.32 -23.13
CA ARG A 83 -8.24 12.56 -23.08
C ARG A 83 -9.07 11.47 -23.76
N ARG A 84 -8.46 10.66 -24.61
CA ARG A 84 -9.12 9.55 -25.30
C ARG A 84 -9.44 8.36 -24.40
N LEU A 85 -8.81 8.29 -23.21
CA LEU A 85 -9.12 7.25 -22.20
C LEU A 85 -10.42 7.52 -21.45
N ALA A 86 -10.95 8.72 -21.52
CA ALA A 86 -12.08 9.13 -20.71
C ALA A 86 -13.22 9.70 -21.54
N ARG A 87 -14.44 9.63 -21.01
CA ARG A 87 -15.63 10.27 -21.60
C ARG A 87 -15.52 11.80 -21.61
N SER A 88 -14.78 12.37 -20.69
CA SER A 88 -14.62 13.81 -20.50
C SER A 88 -13.15 14.14 -20.26
N PRO A 89 -12.64 15.26 -20.80
CA PRO A 89 -11.26 15.69 -20.59
C PRO A 89 -10.93 15.98 -19.12
N TYR A 90 -11.93 16.14 -18.28
CA TYR A 90 -11.79 16.37 -16.84
C TYR A 90 -11.73 15.06 -16.02
N ARG A 91 -11.83 13.91 -16.67
CA ARG A 91 -11.84 12.58 -16.02
C ARG A 91 -10.62 11.72 -16.37
N VAL A 92 -9.58 12.32 -16.97
CA VAL A 92 -8.30 11.62 -17.17
C VAL A 92 -7.58 11.40 -15.84
N CYS A 93 -6.70 10.41 -15.78
CA CYS A 93 -6.03 10.08 -14.53
C CYS A 93 -5.33 11.30 -13.90
N GLY A 94 -4.58 12.07 -14.69
CA GLY A 94 -3.86 13.26 -14.22
C GLY A 94 -4.74 14.42 -13.75
N ALA A 95 -6.05 14.43 -14.08
CA ALA A 95 -6.97 15.45 -13.57
C ALA A 95 -7.29 15.28 -12.09
N CYS A 96 -7.36 13.99 -11.63
CA CYS A 96 -7.65 13.64 -10.26
C CYS A 96 -6.40 13.23 -9.48
N HIS A 97 -5.36 12.72 -10.15
CA HIS A 97 -4.11 12.32 -9.52
C HIS A 97 -2.99 13.33 -9.83
N ARG A 98 -3.01 14.47 -9.15
CA ARG A 98 -2.06 15.56 -9.36
C ARG A 98 -0.69 15.23 -8.78
N LEU A 99 0.28 14.96 -9.63
CA LEU A 99 1.61 14.51 -9.19
C LEU A 99 2.34 15.57 -8.34
N ASN A 100 2.14 16.86 -8.62
CA ASN A 100 2.71 17.96 -7.83
C ASN A 100 2.00 18.20 -6.49
N GLU A 101 0.92 17.48 -6.21
CA GLU A 101 0.16 17.56 -4.94
C GLU A 101 0.20 16.22 -4.18
N GLY A 102 1.25 15.40 -4.39
CA GLY A 102 1.37 14.08 -3.78
C GLY A 102 0.52 13.00 -4.46
N GLY A 103 0.12 13.20 -5.71
CA GLY A 103 -0.67 12.23 -6.50
C GLY A 103 -2.13 12.14 -6.06
N ILE A 104 -2.66 13.20 -5.43
CA ILE A 104 -4.04 13.31 -4.93
C ILE A 104 -4.74 14.53 -5.53
N ASP A 105 -6.06 14.57 -5.44
CA ASP A 105 -6.85 15.80 -5.54
C ASP A 105 -7.77 15.91 -4.31
N ALA A 106 -7.53 16.93 -3.49
CA ALA A 106 -8.31 17.19 -2.29
C ALA A 106 -9.76 17.62 -2.58
N ARG A 107 -10.05 18.02 -3.84
CA ARG A 107 -11.37 18.51 -4.28
C ARG A 107 -12.29 17.41 -4.77
N ALA A 108 -11.91 16.17 -4.68
CA ALA A 108 -12.55 14.94 -5.16
C ALA A 108 -13.94 15.11 -5.83
N LEU A 109 -14.16 14.44 -6.94
CA LEU A 109 -15.36 14.58 -7.79
C LEU A 109 -16.68 14.20 -7.07
N ASP A 110 -16.61 13.49 -5.97
CA ASP A 110 -17.75 12.97 -5.20
C ASP A 110 -17.61 13.20 -3.68
N GLY A 111 -16.82 14.20 -3.29
CA GLY A 111 -16.60 14.56 -1.89
C GLY A 111 -15.63 13.63 -1.16
N ARG A 112 -14.93 12.74 -1.85
CA ARG A 112 -13.90 11.86 -1.27
C ARG A 112 -12.54 12.18 -1.82
N LEU A 113 -11.54 12.20 -0.94
CA LEU A 113 -10.13 12.38 -1.33
C LEU A 113 -9.71 11.29 -2.33
N THR A 114 -9.19 11.72 -3.48
CA THR A 114 -8.54 10.83 -4.43
C THR A 114 -7.32 10.17 -3.76
N ARG A 115 -7.22 8.85 -3.80
CA ARG A 115 -6.05 8.15 -3.25
C ARG A 115 -4.81 8.44 -4.07
N THR A 116 -3.67 8.58 -3.40
CA THR A 116 -2.40 8.82 -4.08
C THR A 116 -2.06 7.68 -5.05
N VAL A 117 -1.49 8.05 -6.20
CA VAL A 117 -0.85 7.12 -7.13
C VAL A 117 0.59 6.82 -6.74
N TYR A 118 1.23 7.68 -5.91
CA TYR A 118 2.58 7.37 -5.43
C TYR A 118 2.58 6.12 -4.55
N ASN A 119 3.57 5.27 -4.78
CA ASN A 119 3.74 3.99 -4.10
C ASN A 119 2.62 2.97 -4.36
N ALA A 120 1.68 3.23 -5.29
CA ALA A 120 0.57 2.32 -5.56
C ALA A 120 1.03 0.98 -6.14
N ILE A 121 2.19 0.94 -6.81
CA ILE A 121 2.78 -0.31 -7.32
C ILE A 121 3.07 -1.33 -6.21
N PHE A 122 3.30 -0.89 -4.99
CA PHE A 122 3.53 -1.76 -3.83
C PHE A 122 2.24 -2.25 -3.17
N ALA A 123 1.09 -2.06 -3.79
CA ALA A 123 -0.18 -2.56 -3.28
C ALA A 123 -0.54 -3.90 -3.92
N ASP A 124 -1.13 -4.82 -3.13
CA ASP A 124 -1.76 -6.03 -3.65
C ASP A 124 -3.26 -5.82 -3.90
N VAL A 125 -3.90 -4.95 -3.12
CA VAL A 125 -5.33 -4.66 -3.22
C VAL A 125 -5.59 -3.18 -3.43
N TYR A 126 -6.65 -2.86 -4.16
CA TYR A 126 -6.98 -1.51 -4.60
C TYR A 126 -8.44 -1.16 -4.28
N LEU A 127 -8.84 0.08 -4.55
CA LEU A 127 -10.05 0.75 -4.11
C LEU A 127 -10.11 0.95 -2.59
N HIS A 128 -11.22 1.51 -2.10
CA HIS A 128 -11.38 1.80 -0.66
C HIS A 128 -11.60 0.53 0.17
N ASP A 129 -12.25 -0.45 -0.43
CA ASP A 129 -12.63 -1.73 0.17
C ASP A 129 -11.64 -2.88 -0.13
N GLY A 130 -10.63 -2.63 -0.98
CA GLY A 130 -9.70 -3.66 -1.41
C GLY A 130 -10.28 -4.67 -2.39
N SER A 131 -11.37 -4.34 -3.07
CA SER A 131 -12.12 -5.27 -3.93
C SER A 131 -11.40 -5.64 -5.23
N ILE A 132 -10.37 -4.91 -5.63
CA ILE A 132 -9.58 -5.21 -6.84
C ILE A 132 -8.20 -5.69 -6.44
N THR A 133 -7.75 -6.79 -7.04
CA THR A 133 -6.40 -7.35 -6.90
C THR A 133 -5.62 -7.18 -8.19
N GLY A 134 -4.37 -6.69 -8.07
CA GLY A 134 -3.47 -6.49 -9.20
C GLY A 134 -3.65 -5.15 -9.92
N PHE A 135 -2.50 -4.53 -10.25
CA PHE A 135 -2.49 -3.20 -10.84
C PHE A 135 -3.11 -3.13 -12.25
N PRO A 136 -2.91 -4.09 -13.17
CA PRO A 136 -3.59 -4.09 -14.46
C PRO A 136 -5.12 -4.13 -14.37
N ALA A 137 -5.65 -4.91 -13.42
CA ALA A 137 -7.10 -4.98 -13.18
C ALA A 137 -7.64 -3.65 -12.64
N LEU A 138 -6.87 -2.96 -11.77
CA LEU A 138 -7.20 -1.61 -11.33
C LEU A 138 -7.29 -0.65 -12.52
N VAL A 139 -6.27 -0.61 -13.38
CA VAL A 139 -6.22 0.31 -14.53
C VAL A 139 -7.41 0.08 -15.46
N ARG A 140 -7.71 -1.19 -15.79
CA ARG A 140 -8.90 -1.53 -16.57
C ARG A 140 -10.17 -1.01 -15.91
N HIS A 141 -10.35 -1.27 -14.63
CA HIS A 141 -11.51 -0.79 -13.87
C HIS A 141 -11.62 0.74 -13.91
N MET A 142 -10.51 1.47 -13.71
CA MET A 142 -10.53 2.93 -13.74
C MET A 142 -10.92 3.49 -15.11
N ILE A 143 -10.48 2.86 -16.19
CA ILE A 143 -10.83 3.28 -17.55
C ILE A 143 -12.30 2.99 -17.85
N GLU A 144 -12.79 1.80 -17.52
CA GLU A 144 -14.13 1.33 -17.90
C GLU A 144 -15.24 1.85 -16.98
N SER A 145 -14.94 2.08 -15.70
CA SER A 145 -15.94 2.43 -14.68
C SER A 145 -16.60 3.80 -14.95
N PRO A 146 -17.95 3.86 -14.94
CA PRO A 146 -18.71 5.11 -15.09
C PRO A 146 -18.40 6.15 -14.02
N SER A 147 -18.01 5.72 -12.83
CA SER A 147 -17.66 6.61 -11.70
C SER A 147 -16.25 7.20 -11.82
N HIS A 148 -15.41 6.66 -12.71
CA HIS A 148 -14.04 7.14 -12.93
C HIS A 148 -13.86 7.76 -14.32
N CYS A 149 -13.06 7.15 -15.20
CA CYS A 149 -12.85 7.70 -16.55
C CYS A 149 -14.08 7.58 -17.44
N ALA A 150 -14.91 6.56 -17.23
CA ALA A 150 -16.10 6.28 -18.07
C ALA A 150 -15.76 6.15 -19.58
N GLY A 151 -14.57 5.60 -19.86
CA GLY A 151 -14.05 5.45 -21.24
C GLY A 151 -14.80 4.39 -22.07
N GLY A 152 -15.58 3.54 -21.41
CA GLY A 152 -16.21 2.35 -21.98
C GLY A 152 -15.23 1.16 -22.02
N PRO A 153 -15.59 0.05 -22.66
CA PRO A 153 -14.74 -1.13 -22.77
C PRO A 153 -13.34 -0.77 -23.28
N LEU A 154 -12.30 -1.38 -22.68
CA LEU A 154 -10.91 -1.05 -23.02
C LEU A 154 -10.61 -1.28 -24.50
N SER A 155 -11.26 -2.27 -25.15
CA SER A 155 -11.16 -2.48 -26.59
C SER A 155 -11.57 -1.26 -27.41
N ASN A 156 -12.66 -0.57 -27.01
CA ASN A 156 -13.11 0.64 -27.67
C ASN A 156 -12.15 1.81 -27.44
N VAL A 157 -11.52 1.86 -26.26
CA VAL A 157 -10.47 2.84 -25.94
C VAL A 157 -9.26 2.61 -26.83
N VAL A 158 -8.80 1.37 -26.98
CA VAL A 158 -7.70 1.00 -27.87
C VAL A 158 -8.01 1.39 -29.32
N ALA A 159 -9.22 1.14 -29.80
CA ALA A 159 -9.64 1.55 -31.14
C ALA A 159 -9.57 3.08 -31.32
N ARG A 160 -9.99 3.87 -30.31
CA ARG A 160 -9.86 5.35 -30.36
C ARG A 160 -8.42 5.82 -30.34
N LEU A 161 -7.55 5.17 -29.59
CA LEU A 161 -6.12 5.47 -29.54
C LEU A 161 -5.43 5.14 -30.87
N ALA A 162 -5.84 4.06 -31.54
CA ALA A 162 -5.27 3.57 -32.79
C ALA A 162 -5.44 4.54 -33.98
N VAL A 163 -6.40 5.45 -33.92
CA VAL A 163 -6.59 6.52 -34.93
C VAL A 163 -5.36 7.43 -35.00
N ASP A 164 -4.60 7.55 -33.92
CA ASP A 164 -3.35 8.31 -33.87
C ASP A 164 -2.18 7.41 -34.34
N GLU A 165 -1.81 7.60 -35.63
CA GLU A 165 -0.69 6.85 -36.21
C GLU A 165 0.63 7.07 -35.46
N THR A 166 0.86 8.27 -34.93
CA THR A 166 2.09 8.57 -34.17
C THR A 166 2.12 7.76 -32.88
N LEU A 167 1.01 7.69 -32.16
CA LEU A 167 0.90 6.87 -30.97
C LEU A 167 1.05 5.38 -31.31
N SER A 168 0.37 4.91 -32.39
CA SER A 168 0.45 3.54 -32.86
C SER A 168 1.90 3.13 -33.22
N LYS A 169 2.64 4.00 -33.91
CA LYS A 169 4.07 3.78 -34.21
C LYS A 169 4.92 3.71 -32.93
N ARG A 170 4.64 4.56 -31.95
CA ARG A 170 5.35 4.52 -30.66
C ARG A 170 5.06 3.24 -29.89
N PHE A 171 3.84 2.72 -29.94
CA PHE A 171 3.52 1.41 -29.38
C PHE A 171 4.25 0.29 -30.13
N GLN A 172 4.28 0.32 -31.46
CA GLN A 172 5.01 -0.67 -32.26
C GLN A 172 6.52 -0.69 -31.96
N MET A 173 7.11 0.46 -31.60
CA MET A 173 8.50 0.55 -31.19
C MET A 173 8.76 -0.06 -29.80
N ALA A 174 7.77 -0.01 -28.91
CA ALA A 174 7.89 -0.48 -27.54
C ALA A 174 7.47 -1.96 -27.38
N TYR A 175 6.55 -2.42 -28.23
CA TYR A 175 5.93 -3.75 -28.15
C TYR A 175 5.83 -4.38 -29.54
N PRO A 176 6.29 -5.62 -29.73
CA PRO A 176 6.28 -6.29 -31.04
C PRO A 176 4.88 -6.41 -31.65
N ASP A 177 3.84 -6.57 -30.84
CA ASP A 177 2.42 -6.67 -31.22
C ASP A 177 1.69 -5.33 -31.21
N GLY A 178 2.41 -4.22 -30.98
CA GLY A 178 1.91 -2.85 -31.10
C GLY A 178 0.91 -2.45 -30.03
N LEU A 179 -0.13 -1.70 -30.45
CA LEU A 179 -1.17 -1.14 -29.58
C LEU A 179 -2.27 -2.18 -29.31
N THR A 180 -2.17 -2.87 -28.19
CA THR A 180 -3.15 -3.84 -27.69
C THR A 180 -3.65 -3.45 -26.31
N GLU A 181 -4.75 -4.05 -25.83
CA GLU A 181 -5.23 -3.85 -24.46
C GLU A 181 -4.15 -4.21 -23.43
N GLY A 182 -3.47 -5.35 -23.63
CA GLY A 182 -2.40 -5.82 -22.77
C GLY A 182 -1.25 -4.81 -22.68
N ASN A 183 -0.82 -4.26 -23.81
CA ASN A 183 0.27 -3.30 -23.89
C ASN A 183 -0.11 -1.94 -23.31
N VAL A 184 -1.38 -1.53 -23.42
CA VAL A 184 -1.89 -0.35 -22.70
C VAL A 184 -1.79 -0.53 -21.18
N LEU A 185 -2.21 -1.69 -20.67
CA LEU A 185 -2.14 -1.99 -19.24
C LEU A 185 -0.68 -2.12 -18.76
N ASP A 186 0.20 -2.76 -19.54
CA ASP A 186 1.63 -2.84 -19.22
C ASP A 186 2.28 -1.47 -19.24
N ALA A 187 1.98 -0.61 -20.22
CA ALA A 187 2.51 0.75 -20.24
C ALA A 187 2.18 1.53 -18.97
N PHE A 188 0.96 1.38 -18.43
CA PHE A 188 0.60 1.94 -17.13
C PHE A 188 1.39 1.30 -15.98
N ASP A 189 1.60 -0.01 -15.97
CA ASP A 189 2.42 -0.68 -14.94
C ASP A 189 3.85 -0.16 -14.97
N GLN A 190 4.47 -0.07 -16.15
CA GLN A 190 5.82 0.47 -16.31
C GLN A 190 5.92 1.93 -15.84
N TYR A 191 4.92 2.75 -16.13
CA TYR A 191 4.85 4.12 -15.64
C TYR A 191 4.68 4.17 -14.12
N GLN A 192 3.80 3.33 -13.57
CA GLN A 192 3.58 3.25 -12.12
C GLN A 192 4.86 2.91 -11.35
N ARG A 193 5.77 2.13 -11.94
CA ARG A 193 7.10 1.81 -11.39
C ARG A 193 8.01 3.03 -11.26
N THR A 194 7.68 4.14 -11.90
CA THR A 194 8.39 5.42 -11.76
C THR A 194 7.76 6.34 -10.70
N LEU A 195 6.54 6.04 -10.26
CA LEU A 195 5.76 6.86 -9.32
C LEU A 195 5.88 6.32 -7.90
N PHE A 196 7.04 6.47 -7.27
CA PHE A 196 7.20 6.12 -5.86
C PHE A 196 8.14 7.08 -5.13
N SER A 197 7.95 7.17 -3.82
CA SER A 197 8.74 8.03 -2.95
C SER A 197 9.98 7.27 -2.50
N SER A 198 11.16 7.68 -2.93
CA SER A 198 12.44 7.11 -2.46
C SER A 198 13.33 8.18 -1.87
N GLY A 199 14.34 7.76 -1.09
CA GLY A 199 15.29 8.67 -0.49
C GLY A 199 14.70 9.55 0.62
N LEU A 200 13.59 9.13 1.21
CA LEU A 200 13.00 9.79 2.36
C LEU A 200 13.90 9.66 3.60
N GLN A 201 13.69 10.51 4.58
CA GLN A 201 14.47 10.55 5.81
C GLN A 201 14.48 9.17 6.50
N PHE A 202 13.33 8.50 6.54
CA PHE A 202 13.19 7.16 7.08
C PHE A 202 13.97 6.11 6.28
N ASP A 203 14.03 6.22 4.94
CA ASP A 203 14.84 5.30 4.11
C ASP A 203 16.33 5.43 4.42
N HIS A 204 16.81 6.64 4.61
CA HIS A 204 18.19 6.87 5.02
C HIS A 204 18.50 6.26 6.38
N TRP A 205 17.55 6.36 7.32
CA TRP A 205 17.69 5.76 8.64
C TRP A 205 17.69 4.23 8.57
N CYS A 206 16.79 3.61 7.80
CA CYS A 206 16.76 2.18 7.55
C CYS A 206 18.05 1.66 6.89
N ASN A 207 18.73 2.50 6.10
CA ASN A 207 20.03 2.21 5.48
C ASN A 207 21.23 2.47 6.42
N GLY A 208 21.00 2.69 7.72
CA GLY A 208 22.04 2.78 8.74
C GLY A 208 22.55 4.22 9.01
N ARG A 209 21.96 5.26 8.41
CA ARG A 209 22.28 6.65 8.78
C ARG A 209 21.60 7.01 10.10
N THR A 210 22.28 6.74 11.21
CA THR A 210 21.72 6.89 12.56
C THR A 210 21.29 8.32 12.92
N ASN A 211 21.83 9.33 12.25
CA ASN A 211 21.50 10.74 12.41
C ASN A 211 20.42 11.23 11.43
N ALA A 212 19.88 10.36 10.58
CA ALA A 212 18.82 10.72 9.64
C ALA A 212 17.49 11.03 10.34
N LEU A 213 17.27 10.47 11.53
CA LEU A 213 16.15 10.84 12.39
C LEU A 213 16.67 11.54 13.65
N ASP A 214 15.99 12.59 14.08
CA ASP A 214 16.24 13.24 15.36
C ASP A 214 15.64 12.44 16.55
N ALA A 215 15.85 12.93 17.77
CA ALA A 215 15.40 12.24 18.98
C ALA A 215 13.86 12.13 19.08
N VAL A 216 13.12 13.16 18.63
CA VAL A 216 11.65 13.18 18.65
C VAL A 216 11.09 12.21 17.63
N GLN A 217 11.65 12.19 16.41
CA GLN A 217 11.28 11.27 15.34
C GLN A 217 11.55 9.80 15.73
N LYS A 218 12.71 9.51 16.36
CA LYS A 218 13.01 8.17 16.90
C LYS A 218 12.05 7.75 18.01
N LYS A 219 11.68 8.68 18.90
CA LYS A 219 10.65 8.46 19.91
C LYS A 219 9.32 8.13 19.26
N GLY A 220 8.92 8.87 18.23
CA GLY A 220 7.71 8.61 17.45
C GLY A 220 7.70 7.23 16.80
N PHE A 221 8.80 6.80 16.22
CA PHE A 221 8.97 5.44 15.69
C PHE A 221 8.81 4.37 16.78
N ALA A 222 9.42 4.56 17.95
CA ALA A 222 9.28 3.64 19.07
C ALA A 222 7.81 3.53 19.54
N ILE A 223 7.09 4.66 19.59
CA ILE A 223 5.65 4.71 19.92
C ILE A 223 4.83 3.99 18.84
N PHE A 224 5.11 4.23 17.55
CA PHE A 224 4.46 3.58 16.41
C PHE A 224 4.51 2.05 16.53
N ARG A 225 5.66 1.49 16.92
CA ARG A 225 5.81 0.06 17.19
C ARG A 225 5.10 -0.37 18.46
N LYS A 226 5.28 0.35 19.57
CA LYS A 226 4.66 0.04 20.87
C LYS A 226 3.13 0.00 20.80
N ARG A 227 2.53 0.92 20.02
CA ARG A 227 1.09 1.01 19.77
C ARG A 227 0.59 0.06 18.70
N LYS A 228 1.44 -0.84 18.18
CA LYS A 228 1.12 -1.86 17.18
C LYS A 228 0.55 -1.30 15.86
N CYS A 229 0.90 -0.07 15.51
CA CYS A 229 0.51 0.51 14.22
C CYS A 229 1.04 -0.35 13.05
N THR A 230 2.15 -1.07 13.29
CA THR A 230 2.75 -2.03 12.37
C THR A 230 1.89 -3.24 12.04
N ASP A 231 0.88 -3.57 12.85
CA ASP A 231 -0.04 -4.67 12.56
C ASP A 231 -0.88 -4.41 11.29
N CYS A 232 -1.06 -3.14 10.95
CA CYS A 232 -1.75 -2.69 9.75
C CYS A 232 -0.82 -1.99 8.76
N HIS A 233 0.11 -1.17 9.25
CA HIS A 233 1.02 -0.37 8.44
C HIS A 233 2.38 -1.04 8.29
N TYR A 234 2.47 -2.02 7.39
CA TYR A 234 3.68 -2.80 7.09
C TYR A 234 3.94 -2.89 5.58
N GLY A 235 5.03 -3.55 5.19
CA GLY A 235 5.45 -3.67 3.80
C GLY A 235 6.13 -2.40 3.25
N PRO A 236 6.49 -2.38 1.94
CA PRO A 236 7.28 -1.29 1.34
C PRO A 236 6.61 0.07 1.45
N ALA A 237 5.30 0.14 1.22
CA ALA A 237 4.54 1.39 1.32
C ALA A 237 4.01 1.68 2.73
N LEU A 238 4.27 0.83 3.73
CA LEU A 238 3.72 0.90 5.09
C LEU A 238 2.18 0.93 5.08
N GLY A 239 1.60 -0.09 4.52
CA GLY A 239 0.15 -0.27 4.27
C GLY A 239 -0.08 -0.85 2.88
N THR A 240 -1.31 -0.82 2.40
CA THR A 240 -1.71 -1.26 1.05
C THR A 240 -1.76 -2.78 0.81
N LEU A 241 -1.30 -3.59 1.74
CA LEU A 241 -1.30 -5.06 1.65
C LEU A 241 -2.43 -5.71 2.44
N LYS A 242 -3.24 -4.92 3.15
CA LYS A 242 -4.27 -5.43 4.07
C LYS A 242 -5.57 -4.65 3.93
N VAL A 243 -6.67 -5.36 4.13
CA VAL A 243 -7.99 -4.81 4.41
C VAL A 243 -8.26 -5.01 5.90
N ALA A 244 -8.66 -3.96 6.60
CA ALA A 244 -9.07 -3.98 7.98
C ALA A 244 -10.46 -3.33 8.10
N ASP A 245 -11.39 -4.01 8.76
CA ASP A 245 -12.79 -3.56 8.92
C ASP A 245 -13.44 -3.15 7.58
N GLY A 246 -13.25 -3.96 6.53
CA GLY A 246 -13.77 -3.71 5.19
C GLY A 246 -13.14 -2.51 4.47
N LYS A 247 -12.03 -1.97 4.96
CA LYS A 247 -11.33 -0.83 4.37
C LYS A 247 -9.88 -1.18 4.09
N LYS A 248 -9.40 -0.81 2.92
CA LYS A 248 -7.99 -0.92 2.58
C LYS A 248 -7.16 0.00 3.48
N VAL A 249 -6.15 -0.56 4.13
CA VAL A 249 -5.18 0.21 4.91
C VAL A 249 -4.34 1.10 3.97
N PRO A 250 -4.36 2.43 4.12
CA PRO A 250 -3.59 3.32 3.25
C PRO A 250 -2.08 3.21 3.54
N GLY A 251 -1.27 3.32 2.49
CA GLY A 251 0.18 3.43 2.64
C GLY A 251 0.60 4.75 3.29
N LEU A 252 1.62 4.70 4.12
CA LEU A 252 2.13 5.88 4.84
C LEU A 252 3.34 6.52 4.15
N ARG A 253 3.99 5.87 3.18
CA ARG A 253 5.10 6.47 2.44
C ARG A 253 4.64 7.69 1.63
N GLY A 254 5.43 8.74 1.66
CA GLY A 254 5.12 10.01 1.00
C GLY A 254 4.07 10.86 1.73
N LEU A 255 3.83 10.64 3.03
CA LEU A 255 2.89 11.45 3.81
C LEU A 255 3.26 12.93 3.83
N SER A 256 4.54 13.26 3.94
CA SER A 256 5.03 14.65 3.94
C SER A 256 4.73 15.41 2.65
N GLN A 257 4.48 14.70 1.54
CA GLN A 257 4.17 15.29 0.25
C GLN A 257 2.68 15.50 0.01
N ARG A 258 1.82 15.01 0.93
CA ARG A 258 0.36 15.07 0.79
C ARG A 258 -0.20 16.27 1.54
N ARG A 259 -1.16 16.95 0.92
CA ARG A 259 -1.87 18.08 1.53
C ARG A 259 -3.09 17.67 2.34
N ALA A 260 -3.55 16.42 2.19
CA ALA A 260 -4.71 15.90 2.86
C ALA A 260 -4.59 14.39 3.11
N TYR A 261 -5.30 13.91 4.11
CA TYR A 261 -5.29 12.54 4.60
C TYR A 261 -6.72 12.03 4.78
N LEU A 262 -6.91 10.72 4.68
CA LEU A 262 -8.20 10.04 4.78
C LEU A 262 -9.22 10.46 3.69
N PRO A 263 -10.31 9.70 3.53
CA PRO A 263 -11.32 10.01 2.50
C PRO A 263 -12.02 11.35 2.69
N ASP A 264 -12.05 11.88 3.91
CA ASP A 264 -12.68 13.16 4.27
C ASP A 264 -11.73 14.38 4.14
N ALA A 265 -10.58 14.18 3.51
CA ALA A 265 -9.61 15.23 3.17
C ALA A 265 -9.08 16.03 4.37
N ARG A 266 -8.89 15.39 5.53
CA ARG A 266 -8.28 16.03 6.70
C ARG A 266 -6.86 16.49 6.40
N THR A 267 -6.53 17.69 6.85
CA THR A 267 -5.21 18.31 6.66
C THR A 267 -4.31 18.20 7.89
N ASP A 268 -4.88 17.92 9.06
CA ASP A 268 -4.13 17.72 10.31
C ASP A 268 -3.84 16.24 10.56
N LEU A 269 -2.58 15.88 10.43
CA LEU A 269 -2.11 14.50 10.67
C LEU A 269 -2.27 14.09 12.15
N GLY A 270 -2.12 15.03 13.09
CA GLY A 270 -2.35 14.79 14.50
C GLY A 270 -3.80 14.42 14.80
N ALA A 271 -4.77 15.08 14.16
CA ALA A 271 -6.18 14.73 14.27
C ALA A 271 -6.49 13.38 13.59
N VAL A 272 -5.78 13.02 12.52
CA VAL A 272 -5.92 11.69 11.89
C VAL A 272 -5.51 10.57 12.83
N LEU A 273 -4.47 10.77 13.64
CA LEU A 273 -4.01 9.76 14.60
C LEU A 273 -5.09 9.35 15.61
N THR A 274 -5.95 10.27 16.05
CA THR A 274 -7.02 9.98 17.00
C THR A 274 -8.09 9.01 16.44
N LEU A 275 -8.13 8.84 15.12
CA LEU A 275 -9.08 7.94 14.44
C LEU A 275 -8.50 6.53 14.22
N MET A 276 -7.22 6.33 14.50
CA MET A 276 -6.57 5.03 14.30
C MET A 276 -6.79 4.15 15.54
N PRO A 277 -6.92 2.82 15.36
CA PRO A 277 -6.84 1.89 16.48
C PRO A 277 -5.53 2.12 17.26
N GLY A 278 -5.62 2.29 18.58
CA GLY A 278 -4.46 2.64 19.41
C GLY A 278 -4.01 4.11 19.31
N GLY A 279 -4.80 4.96 18.68
CA GLY A 279 -4.56 6.40 18.55
C GLY A 279 -4.95 7.23 19.78
N ASP A 280 -5.40 6.58 20.86
CA ASP A 280 -5.54 7.21 22.17
C ASP A 280 -4.15 7.46 22.78
N VAL A 281 -3.55 8.56 22.37
CA VAL A 281 -2.20 8.99 22.74
C VAL A 281 -2.24 10.36 23.39
N ASN A 282 -1.38 10.58 24.37
CA ASN A 282 -1.24 11.90 24.97
C ASN A 282 -0.57 12.88 23.99
N GLU A 283 -0.54 14.15 24.34
CA GLU A 283 -0.03 15.23 23.46
C GLU A 283 1.44 15.03 23.08
N GLU A 284 2.27 14.57 24.02
CA GLU A 284 3.69 14.31 23.75
C GLU A 284 3.89 13.14 22.77
N GLU A 285 3.16 12.04 22.96
CA GLU A 285 3.16 10.91 22.04
C GLU A 285 2.65 11.31 20.65
N ARG A 286 1.58 12.12 20.59
CA ARG A 286 1.02 12.63 19.34
C ARG A 286 2.02 13.46 18.55
N ARG A 287 2.72 14.39 19.22
CA ARG A 287 3.78 15.18 18.60
C ARG A 287 4.91 14.30 18.07
N ALA A 288 5.35 13.33 18.85
CA ALA A 288 6.43 12.42 18.44
C ALA A 288 6.00 11.54 17.25
N LEU A 289 4.79 10.99 17.27
CA LEU A 289 4.23 10.20 16.16
C LEU A 289 4.11 11.04 14.88
N THR A 290 3.58 12.26 14.98
CA THR A 290 3.48 13.18 13.84
C THR A 290 4.86 13.48 13.27
N ALA A 291 5.85 13.79 14.13
CA ALA A 291 7.21 14.02 13.71
C ALA A 291 7.83 12.80 13.00
N PHE A 292 7.57 11.59 13.47
CA PHE A 292 7.98 10.37 12.77
C PHE A 292 7.28 10.22 11.42
N LEU A 293 5.96 10.33 11.38
CA LEU A 293 5.17 10.12 10.16
C LEU A 293 5.55 11.10 9.03
N THR A 294 6.02 12.30 9.36
CA THR A 294 6.52 13.25 8.37
C THR A 294 7.88 12.88 7.78
N THR A 295 8.56 11.88 8.32
CA THR A 295 9.81 11.34 7.74
C THR A 295 9.58 10.32 6.62
N LEU A 296 8.31 9.91 6.45
CA LEU A 296 7.88 8.84 5.53
C LEU A 296 7.56 9.36 4.14
#